data_ad8b6d8d06a6ef6d24fda9ff5a6d67c8
#
_entry.id   ad8b6d8d06a6ef6d24fda9ff5a6d67c8
#
_cell.length_a   1.000
_cell.length_b   1.000
_cell.length_c   1.000
_cell.angle_alpha   90.00
_cell.angle_beta   90.00
_cell.angle_gamma   90.00
#
_symmetry.space_group_name_H-M   'P 1'
#
loop_
_entity.id
_entity.type
_entity.pdbx_description
1 polymer ?
#
loop_
_entity_poly.entity_id
_entity_poly.type
_entity_poly.pdbx_seq_one_letter_code
_entity_poly.pdbx_strand_id
1 'polypeptide(L)'
;MLVSLDATRSNLVTISFRKEEISFSKTHISYLVGESLGIPVILPSKLSGILAVKFNTLLVFIRVKSEGKLEVVDKIANAAAVSDALSFSEGQQAFALVEHVDGKILLTVKLSHDWNSDFLKESIAMDHQWGLVQKVFINTYIRTDRSHGFRVLIVMEDHSLLLLQQGEIVWSREEGLASIIDVTTSELPVEKKGVSVAKVEQNLFEWLKGHVLKLKGTLMLASPEDIAVIQDMRLKSSEKSKMTRDHNGFRKLLIVLTRAGKLYALHTGDGRVIWSLLLPSLRKSGSCKHPTGLSVYQWQVPHHHAMDENPSVLVAGRCGPHWDALGVLSFVDTYTGKELNALGLTHSVAQVIPLPFTDSTEQHLHLLIDSDQCAHLYPRTSEAIGIFQREFSNIYWYSVEADNGIIKGHALRSNCIGVVDEYCFNSSDLWSIVFPSESEKIIATATRKLNEVVHTQAKVIADQDVMFKYISKNLLFVATIAPKASGEFGKPTPEESWLVVYLIDTVTGRILHRMTHHGSQGPVHAVSSALYLAIF
;
A
#
# COMPACT_ATOMS: atom_id res chain seq x y z
N MET A 1 -35.83 12.78 9.84
CA MET A 1 -36.09 11.61 8.98
C MET A 1 -34.79 10.90 8.72
N LEU A 2 -34.72 9.56 8.83
CA LEU A 2 -33.57 8.72 8.52
C LEU A 2 -33.89 7.82 7.35
N VAL A 3 -32.91 7.55 6.49
CA VAL A 3 -33.04 6.57 5.39
C VAL A 3 -31.87 5.59 5.51
N SER A 4 -32.17 4.31 5.43
CA SER A 4 -31.19 3.23 5.52
C SER A 4 -31.52 2.12 4.53
N LEU A 5 -30.56 1.26 4.27
CA LEU A 5 -30.78 -0.02 3.58
C LEU A 5 -31.19 -1.08 4.61
N ASP A 6 -32.09 -1.97 4.23
CA ASP A 6 -32.38 -3.16 5.04
C ASP A 6 -31.21 -4.16 5.01
N ALA A 7 -31.28 -5.19 5.86
CA ALA A 7 -30.23 -6.22 5.96
C ALA A 7 -29.98 -6.96 4.62
N THR A 8 -31.02 -7.11 3.80
CA THR A 8 -30.92 -7.75 2.47
C THR A 8 -30.41 -6.79 1.39
N ARG A 9 -30.26 -5.49 1.70
CA ARG A 9 -29.92 -4.41 0.76
C ARG A 9 -30.86 -4.31 -0.47
N SER A 10 -32.05 -4.88 -0.37
CA SER A 10 -33.06 -4.83 -1.45
C SER A 10 -34.08 -3.72 -1.26
N ASN A 11 -34.16 -3.12 -0.07
CA ASN A 11 -35.11 -2.08 0.24
C ASN A 11 -34.45 -0.87 0.90
N LEU A 12 -34.97 0.31 0.55
CA LEU A 12 -34.74 1.54 1.30
C LEU A 12 -35.82 1.67 2.37
N VAL A 13 -35.41 1.78 3.62
CA VAL A 13 -36.25 1.96 4.79
C VAL A 13 -36.17 3.42 5.20
N THR A 14 -37.31 4.10 5.17
CA THR A 14 -37.43 5.49 5.61
C THR A 14 -38.10 5.53 6.99
N ILE A 15 -37.45 6.17 7.95
CA ILE A 15 -37.95 6.36 9.31
C ILE A 15 -38.24 7.84 9.51
N SER A 16 -39.47 8.19 9.72
CA SER A 16 -39.85 9.57 10.04
C SER A 16 -40.28 9.71 11.49
N PHE A 17 -39.74 10.74 12.13
CA PHE A 17 -40.03 11.09 13.52
C PHE A 17 -40.98 12.30 13.51
N ARG A 18 -42.24 12.11 13.87
CA ARG A 18 -43.20 13.18 14.17
C ARG A 18 -43.44 13.20 15.67
N LYS A 19 -43.79 14.35 16.23
CA LYS A 19 -43.80 14.70 17.67
C LYS A 19 -44.13 13.57 18.68
N GLU A 20 -44.87 12.54 18.30
CA GLU A 20 -45.23 11.40 19.16
C GLU A 20 -45.33 10.05 18.41
N GLU A 21 -45.06 10.03 17.10
CA GLU A 21 -45.17 8.81 16.29
C GLU A 21 -43.92 8.57 15.46
N ILE A 22 -43.43 7.34 15.47
CA ILE A 22 -42.39 6.85 14.55
C ILE A 22 -43.08 6.04 13.47
N SER A 23 -42.99 6.53 12.23
CA SER A 23 -43.53 5.80 11.07
C SER A 23 -42.40 5.24 10.20
N PHE A 24 -42.62 4.02 9.72
CA PHE A 24 -41.69 3.30 8.86
C PHE A 24 -42.34 3.16 7.47
N SER A 25 -41.55 3.47 6.43
CA SER A 25 -41.91 3.18 5.04
C SER A 25 -40.81 2.35 4.42
N LYS A 26 -41.17 1.28 3.71
CA LYS A 26 -40.26 0.39 3.03
C LYS A 26 -40.52 0.44 1.54
N THR A 27 -39.50 0.79 0.74
CA THR A 27 -39.61 0.89 -0.72
C THR A 27 -38.58 -0.06 -1.33
N HIS A 28 -39.05 -0.99 -2.14
CA HIS A 28 -38.18 -1.90 -2.87
C HIS A 28 -37.41 -1.13 -3.95
N ILE A 29 -36.09 -1.35 -4.01
CA ILE A 29 -35.17 -0.59 -4.88
C ILE A 29 -35.54 -0.76 -6.36
N SER A 30 -36.00 -1.93 -6.78
CA SER A 30 -36.42 -2.16 -8.17
C SER A 30 -37.52 -1.21 -8.66
N TYR A 31 -38.39 -0.73 -7.77
CA TYR A 31 -39.42 0.27 -8.14
C TYR A 31 -38.82 1.64 -8.48
N LEU A 32 -37.61 1.94 -7.93
CA LEU A 32 -36.94 3.23 -8.15
C LEU A 32 -36.03 3.18 -9.37
N VAL A 33 -35.35 2.03 -9.57
CA VAL A 33 -34.23 1.94 -10.53
C VAL A 33 -34.59 1.11 -11.78
N GLY A 34 -35.56 0.19 -11.69
CA GLY A 34 -35.85 -0.85 -12.68
C GLY A 34 -35.18 -2.17 -12.30
N GLU A 35 -34.74 -2.96 -13.27
CA GLU A 35 -34.13 -4.27 -13.03
C GLU A 35 -32.86 -4.17 -12.19
N SER A 36 -32.51 -5.26 -11.51
CA SER A 36 -31.42 -5.29 -10.49
C SER A 36 -30.04 -4.95 -11.08
N LEU A 37 -29.53 -3.79 -10.73
CA LEU A 37 -28.24 -3.23 -11.20
C LEU A 37 -27.07 -3.52 -10.26
N GLY A 38 -27.20 -4.46 -9.34
CA GLY A 38 -26.17 -4.79 -8.35
C GLY A 38 -26.53 -4.37 -6.92
N ILE A 39 -25.56 -4.50 -6.00
CA ILE A 39 -25.75 -4.17 -4.58
C ILE A 39 -25.72 -2.65 -4.39
N PRO A 40 -26.78 -2.02 -3.85
CA PRO A 40 -26.82 -0.59 -3.62
C PRO A 40 -25.89 -0.17 -2.47
N VAL A 41 -25.29 1.01 -2.62
CA VAL A 41 -24.50 1.66 -1.58
C VAL A 41 -24.97 3.10 -1.46
N ILE A 42 -25.41 3.48 -0.26
CA ILE A 42 -25.73 4.88 0.03
C ILE A 42 -24.41 5.66 0.15
N LEU A 43 -24.25 6.68 -0.68
CA LEU A 43 -23.10 7.57 -0.58
C LEU A 43 -23.35 8.62 0.51
N PRO A 44 -22.33 8.95 1.32
CA PRO A 44 -22.45 9.94 2.39
C PRO A 44 -22.43 11.38 1.85
N SER A 45 -23.27 11.69 0.87
CA SER A 45 -23.41 13.05 0.35
C SER A 45 -24.44 13.83 1.17
N LYS A 46 -24.06 14.97 1.72
CA LYS A 46 -24.94 15.84 2.52
C LYS A 46 -25.78 16.75 1.62
N LEU A 47 -26.44 16.18 0.63
CA LEU A 47 -27.40 16.91 -0.21
C LEU A 47 -28.71 17.09 0.55
N SER A 48 -29.19 18.33 0.68
CA SER A 48 -30.41 18.61 1.44
C SER A 48 -31.63 17.93 0.83
N GLY A 49 -32.21 16.97 1.55
CA GLY A 49 -33.40 16.24 1.13
C GLY A 49 -33.21 15.28 -0.04
N ILE A 50 -31.96 15.03 -0.46
CA ILE A 50 -31.63 14.13 -1.57
C ILE A 50 -30.63 13.08 -1.10
N LEU A 51 -30.91 11.84 -1.44
CA LEU A 51 -30.09 10.69 -1.18
C LEU A 51 -29.38 10.26 -2.46
N ALA A 52 -28.08 10.07 -2.41
CA ALA A 52 -27.31 9.49 -3.52
C ALA A 52 -27.09 7.99 -3.27
N VAL A 53 -27.59 7.15 -4.17
CA VAL A 53 -27.46 5.69 -4.11
C VAL A 53 -26.69 5.21 -5.33
N LYS A 54 -25.57 4.55 -5.10
CA LYS A 54 -24.68 4.01 -6.15
C LYS A 54 -24.93 2.52 -6.35
N PHE A 55 -25.08 2.12 -7.61
CA PHE A 55 -25.18 0.73 -8.08
C PHE A 55 -24.07 0.51 -9.10
N ASN A 56 -23.02 -0.21 -8.75
CA ASN A 56 -21.85 -0.38 -9.64
C ASN A 56 -21.42 0.96 -10.28
N THR A 57 -21.82 1.21 -11.54
CA THR A 57 -21.52 2.44 -12.29
C THR A 57 -22.69 3.43 -12.38
N LEU A 58 -23.92 3.02 -11.97
CA LEU A 58 -25.09 3.89 -11.98
C LEU A 58 -25.24 4.60 -10.63
N LEU A 59 -25.37 5.92 -10.66
CA LEU A 59 -25.73 6.75 -9.52
C LEU A 59 -27.16 7.25 -9.67
N VAL A 60 -27.96 7.05 -8.63
CA VAL A 60 -29.36 7.48 -8.60
C VAL A 60 -29.54 8.49 -7.48
N PHE A 61 -30.06 9.65 -7.82
CA PHE A 61 -30.44 10.68 -6.87
C PHE A 61 -31.92 10.54 -6.53
N ILE A 62 -32.25 10.39 -5.26
CA ILE A 62 -33.58 10.13 -4.75
C ILE A 62 -33.96 11.26 -3.79
N ARG A 63 -35.02 11.99 -4.13
CA ARG A 63 -35.60 13.00 -3.24
C ARG A 63 -36.49 12.32 -2.19
N VAL A 64 -36.30 12.70 -0.96
CA VAL A 64 -37.08 12.20 0.17
C VAL A 64 -38.10 13.23 0.54
N LYS A 65 -39.38 12.95 0.22
CA LYS A 65 -40.51 13.84 0.54
C LYS A 65 -40.91 13.78 2.00
N SER A 66 -41.59 14.80 2.50
CA SER A 66 -42.01 14.95 3.90
C SER A 66 -42.84 13.78 4.44
N GLU A 67 -43.52 13.03 3.57
CA GLU A 67 -44.31 11.86 3.91
C GLU A 67 -43.52 10.53 3.89
N GLY A 68 -42.19 10.57 3.69
CA GLY A 68 -41.37 9.37 3.55
C GLY A 68 -41.45 8.72 2.16
N LYS A 69 -42.14 9.32 1.20
CA LYS A 69 -42.16 8.87 -0.20
C LYS A 69 -40.83 9.22 -0.88
N LEU A 70 -40.34 8.27 -1.67
CA LEU A 70 -39.11 8.39 -2.43
C LEU A 70 -39.41 8.67 -3.90
N GLU A 71 -38.75 9.68 -4.46
CA GLU A 71 -38.88 10.07 -5.87
C GLU A 71 -37.51 10.15 -6.52
N VAL A 72 -37.31 9.48 -7.66
CA VAL A 72 -36.08 9.56 -8.43
C VAL A 72 -36.01 10.93 -9.10
N VAL A 73 -34.91 11.65 -8.83
CA VAL A 73 -34.64 12.98 -9.41
C VAL A 73 -33.83 12.84 -10.68
N ASP A 74 -32.75 12.03 -10.63
CA ASP A 74 -31.86 11.84 -11.76
C ASP A 74 -31.15 10.48 -11.68
N LYS A 75 -30.72 9.96 -12.85
CA LYS A 75 -29.97 8.71 -13.00
C LYS A 75 -28.77 8.96 -13.88
N ILE A 76 -27.57 8.78 -13.35
CA ILE A 76 -26.32 9.08 -14.02
C ILE A 76 -25.52 7.80 -14.21
N ALA A 77 -25.30 7.43 -15.45
CA ALA A 77 -24.44 6.29 -15.81
C ALA A 77 -22.96 6.67 -15.66
N ASN A 78 -22.12 5.66 -15.40
CA ASN A 78 -20.67 5.80 -15.28
C ASN A 78 -20.21 6.79 -14.19
N ALA A 79 -21.07 7.08 -13.21
CA ALA A 79 -20.73 7.93 -12.08
C ALA A 79 -19.64 7.29 -11.21
N ALA A 80 -18.53 8.00 -11.03
CA ALA A 80 -17.42 7.57 -10.18
C ALA A 80 -17.62 8.04 -8.74
N ALA A 81 -17.81 9.35 -8.54
CA ALA A 81 -17.95 9.95 -7.22
C ALA A 81 -18.84 11.21 -7.25
N VAL A 82 -19.40 11.52 -6.10
CA VAL A 82 -20.18 12.75 -5.85
C VAL A 82 -19.66 13.40 -4.56
N SER A 83 -19.57 14.74 -4.55
CA SER A 83 -19.18 15.49 -3.36
C SER A 83 -20.33 15.69 -2.39
N ASP A 84 -20.00 16.11 -1.17
CA ASP A 84 -20.97 16.76 -0.29
C ASP A 84 -21.49 18.05 -0.93
N ALA A 85 -22.69 18.48 -0.53
CA ALA A 85 -23.22 19.77 -0.94
C ALA A 85 -22.49 20.90 -0.22
N LEU A 86 -22.13 21.93 -0.98
CA LEU A 86 -21.56 23.17 -0.49
C LEU A 86 -22.60 24.27 -0.58
N SER A 87 -22.93 24.89 0.55
CA SER A 87 -23.73 26.13 0.57
C SER A 87 -22.83 27.32 0.29
N PHE A 88 -23.14 28.14 -0.73
CA PHE A 88 -22.30 29.26 -1.16
C PHE A 88 -23.06 30.60 -1.25
N SER A 89 -24.39 30.58 -1.25
CA SER A 89 -25.27 31.75 -1.22
C SER A 89 -26.54 31.40 -0.44
N GLU A 90 -27.36 32.38 -0.08
CA GLU A 90 -28.61 32.14 0.61
C GLU A 90 -29.51 31.18 -0.18
N GLY A 91 -29.74 30.00 0.41
CA GLY A 91 -30.57 28.94 -0.17
C GLY A 91 -29.98 28.20 -1.38
N GLN A 92 -28.75 28.54 -1.82
CA GLN A 92 -28.09 27.89 -2.93
C GLN A 92 -27.01 26.92 -2.46
N GLN A 93 -27.08 25.70 -2.98
CA GLN A 93 -26.11 24.65 -2.75
C GLN A 93 -25.60 24.13 -4.09
N ALA A 94 -24.31 23.81 -4.14
CA ALA A 94 -23.64 23.18 -5.27
C ALA A 94 -23.00 21.85 -4.86
N PHE A 95 -22.89 20.93 -5.77
CA PHE A 95 -22.13 19.70 -5.60
C PHE A 95 -21.39 19.34 -6.88
N ALA A 96 -20.27 18.64 -6.73
CA ALA A 96 -19.50 18.13 -7.85
C ALA A 96 -19.81 16.66 -8.10
N LEU A 97 -20.02 16.32 -9.35
CA LEU A 97 -20.19 14.98 -9.85
C LEU A 97 -19.03 14.65 -10.77
N VAL A 98 -18.50 13.44 -10.66
CA VAL A 98 -17.43 12.93 -11.51
C VAL A 98 -17.86 11.64 -12.16
N GLU A 99 -17.70 11.59 -13.49
CA GLU A 99 -18.02 10.44 -14.32
C GLU A 99 -16.76 9.97 -15.07
N HIS A 100 -16.68 8.66 -15.36
CA HIS A 100 -15.67 8.11 -16.27
C HIS A 100 -16.30 7.89 -17.64
N VAL A 101 -15.86 8.65 -18.63
CA VAL A 101 -16.38 8.58 -20.01
C VAL A 101 -15.20 8.49 -20.97
N ASP A 102 -15.14 7.43 -21.77
CA ASP A 102 -14.12 7.22 -22.83
C ASP A 102 -12.67 7.47 -22.39
N GLY A 103 -12.32 6.96 -21.20
CA GLY A 103 -10.96 7.13 -20.65
C GLY A 103 -10.64 8.54 -20.16
N LYS A 104 -11.66 9.39 -20.01
CA LYS A 104 -11.55 10.75 -19.45
C LYS A 104 -12.37 10.85 -18.18
N ILE A 105 -12.02 11.83 -17.36
CA ILE A 105 -12.79 12.27 -16.22
C ILE A 105 -13.69 13.41 -16.68
N LEU A 106 -15.00 13.24 -16.62
CA LEU A 106 -15.96 14.29 -16.82
C LEU A 106 -16.35 14.86 -15.46
N LEU A 107 -15.98 16.11 -15.20
CA LEU A 107 -16.38 16.86 -14.01
C LEU A 107 -17.58 17.73 -14.32
N THR A 108 -18.64 17.56 -13.55
CA THR A 108 -19.85 18.39 -13.62
C THR A 108 -20.13 19.01 -12.26
N VAL A 109 -20.30 20.33 -12.20
CA VAL A 109 -20.80 21.01 -11.00
C VAL A 109 -22.26 21.37 -11.24
N LYS A 110 -23.14 20.85 -10.38
CA LYS A 110 -24.58 21.09 -10.43
C LYS A 110 -25.06 21.89 -9.23
N LEU A 111 -26.13 22.67 -9.45
CA LEU A 111 -26.84 23.37 -8.38
C LEU A 111 -28.00 22.50 -7.87
N SER A 112 -28.19 22.44 -6.55
CA SER A 112 -29.20 21.56 -5.94
C SER A 112 -30.65 21.96 -6.27
N HIS A 113 -30.89 23.20 -6.69
CA HIS A 113 -32.24 23.70 -7.07
C HIS A 113 -32.54 23.56 -8.57
N ASP A 114 -31.52 23.41 -9.40
CA ASP A 114 -31.67 23.25 -10.84
C ASP A 114 -30.82 22.07 -11.35
N TRP A 115 -31.45 20.92 -11.45
CA TRP A 115 -30.82 19.67 -11.88
C TRP A 115 -30.60 19.59 -13.40
N ASN A 116 -31.28 20.44 -14.16
CA ASN A 116 -31.26 20.42 -15.62
C ASN A 116 -30.13 21.24 -16.21
N SER A 117 -29.56 22.17 -15.43
CA SER A 117 -28.46 22.99 -15.87
C SER A 117 -27.15 22.59 -15.18
N ASP A 118 -26.10 22.45 -15.96
CA ASP A 118 -24.74 22.24 -15.47
C ASP A 118 -24.09 23.61 -15.31
N PHE A 119 -23.70 23.96 -14.10
CA PHE A 119 -22.98 25.20 -13.83
C PHE A 119 -21.56 25.18 -14.42
N LEU A 120 -20.91 24.01 -14.36
CA LEU A 120 -19.60 23.74 -14.95
C LEU A 120 -19.61 22.32 -15.48
N LYS A 121 -19.08 22.13 -16.69
CA LYS A 121 -18.90 20.79 -17.28
C LYS A 121 -17.59 20.76 -18.04
N GLU A 122 -16.64 19.98 -17.54
CA GLU A 122 -15.27 19.92 -18.06
C GLU A 122 -14.78 18.48 -18.21
N SER A 123 -14.03 18.24 -19.27
CA SER A 123 -13.45 16.93 -19.58
C SER A 123 -11.94 16.96 -19.41
N ILE A 124 -11.41 16.08 -18.55
CA ILE A 124 -10.02 16.03 -18.15
C ILE A 124 -9.42 14.74 -18.66
N ALA A 125 -8.28 14.81 -19.34
CA ALA A 125 -7.52 13.63 -19.73
C ALA A 125 -7.04 12.88 -18.49
N MET A 126 -7.24 11.56 -18.47
CA MET A 126 -6.85 10.71 -17.34
C MET A 126 -5.50 10.06 -17.60
N ASP A 127 -4.61 10.14 -16.63
CA ASP A 127 -3.42 9.31 -16.63
C ASP A 127 -3.78 7.88 -16.17
N HIS A 128 -3.32 6.89 -16.90
CA HIS A 128 -3.53 5.47 -16.56
C HIS A 128 -2.99 5.09 -15.18
N GLN A 129 -2.01 5.82 -14.67
CA GLN A 129 -1.38 5.58 -13.36
C GLN A 129 -2.24 6.06 -12.18
N TRP A 130 -3.26 6.87 -12.42
CA TRP A 130 -4.12 7.39 -11.36
C TRP A 130 -5.21 6.39 -10.93
N GLY A 131 -5.60 5.45 -11.80
CA GLY A 131 -6.71 4.54 -11.55
C GLY A 131 -8.06 5.23 -11.52
N LEU A 132 -9.01 4.70 -10.75
CA LEU A 132 -10.38 5.23 -10.65
C LEU A 132 -10.48 6.39 -9.63
N VAL A 133 -11.43 7.29 -9.85
CA VAL A 133 -11.77 8.33 -8.87
C VAL A 133 -12.38 7.69 -7.62
N GLN A 134 -11.84 8.04 -6.44
CA GLN A 134 -12.30 7.51 -5.15
C GLN A 134 -13.22 8.48 -4.42
N LYS A 135 -12.82 9.76 -4.37
CA LYS A 135 -13.57 10.82 -3.68
C LYS A 135 -13.44 12.12 -4.44
N VAL A 136 -14.42 12.99 -4.24
CA VAL A 136 -14.43 14.35 -4.76
C VAL A 136 -14.89 15.30 -3.68
N PHE A 137 -14.25 16.45 -3.59
CA PHE A 137 -14.58 17.54 -2.69
C PHE A 137 -14.73 18.83 -3.48
N ILE A 138 -15.68 19.67 -3.08
CA ILE A 138 -15.93 20.96 -3.71
C ILE A 138 -15.73 22.10 -2.72
N ASN A 139 -15.18 23.21 -3.20
CA ASN A 139 -15.11 24.46 -2.47
C ASN A 139 -15.42 25.62 -3.41
N THR A 140 -15.79 26.77 -2.88
CA THR A 140 -16.10 27.96 -3.64
C THR A 140 -15.12 29.10 -3.34
N TYR A 141 -14.95 30.01 -4.30
CA TYR A 141 -14.22 31.26 -4.14
C TYR A 141 -14.93 32.37 -4.90
N ILE A 142 -14.69 33.63 -4.52
CA ILE A 142 -15.26 34.78 -5.18
C ILE A 142 -14.26 35.29 -6.24
N ARG A 143 -14.71 35.43 -7.47
CA ARG A 143 -13.94 35.97 -8.58
C ARG A 143 -13.85 37.50 -8.46
N THR A 144 -12.98 38.12 -9.29
CA THR A 144 -12.83 39.58 -9.36
C THR A 144 -14.09 40.31 -9.82
N ASP A 145 -14.92 39.65 -10.62
CA ASP A 145 -16.24 40.14 -11.08
C ASP A 145 -17.36 39.91 -10.03
N ARG A 146 -17.00 39.46 -8.82
CA ARG A 146 -17.92 39.06 -7.72
C ARG A 146 -18.80 37.84 -8.02
N SER A 147 -18.58 37.12 -9.12
CA SER A 147 -19.23 35.83 -9.36
C SER A 147 -18.60 34.72 -8.52
N HIS A 148 -19.35 33.65 -8.28
CA HIS A 148 -18.83 32.46 -7.60
C HIS A 148 -18.07 31.58 -8.59
N GLY A 149 -16.86 31.17 -8.23
CA GLY A 149 -16.09 30.13 -8.87
C GLY A 149 -15.99 28.89 -7.98
N PHE A 150 -15.72 27.74 -8.58
CA PHE A 150 -15.59 26.48 -7.85
C PHE A 150 -14.19 25.89 -8.02
N ARG A 151 -13.67 25.32 -6.94
CA ARG A 151 -12.49 24.46 -6.90
C ARG A 151 -12.94 23.06 -6.53
N VAL A 152 -12.41 22.08 -7.23
CA VAL A 152 -12.72 20.67 -6.99
C VAL A 152 -11.43 19.91 -6.73
N LEU A 153 -11.38 19.22 -5.59
CA LEU A 153 -10.28 18.32 -5.25
C LEU A 153 -10.75 16.89 -5.53
N ILE A 154 -10.04 16.19 -6.40
CA ILE A 154 -10.30 14.78 -6.73
C ILE A 154 -9.21 13.93 -6.09
N VAL A 155 -9.62 12.85 -5.42
CA VAL A 155 -8.74 11.82 -4.88
C VAL A 155 -8.84 10.60 -5.77
N MET A 156 -7.71 10.15 -6.29
CA MET A 156 -7.59 9.03 -7.21
C MET A 156 -7.33 7.70 -6.46
N GLU A 157 -7.45 6.59 -7.17
CA GLU A 157 -7.24 5.23 -6.64
C GLU A 157 -5.81 5.04 -6.11
N ASP A 158 -4.83 5.60 -6.78
CA ASP A 158 -3.42 5.57 -6.40
C ASP A 158 -3.06 6.54 -5.26
N HIS A 159 -4.06 7.21 -4.66
CA HIS A 159 -3.94 8.28 -3.67
C HIS A 159 -3.36 9.58 -4.21
N SER A 160 -3.30 9.76 -5.53
CA SER A 160 -3.00 11.08 -6.10
C SER A 160 -4.13 12.06 -5.84
N LEU A 161 -3.75 13.33 -5.66
CA LEU A 161 -4.64 14.46 -5.47
C LEU A 161 -4.57 15.36 -6.69
N LEU A 162 -5.74 15.72 -7.24
CA LEU A 162 -5.86 16.67 -8.36
C LEU A 162 -6.71 17.85 -7.90
N LEU A 163 -6.16 19.05 -7.89
CA LEU A 163 -6.95 20.26 -7.67
C LEU A 163 -7.30 20.90 -9.02
N LEU A 164 -8.59 21.05 -9.23
CA LEU A 164 -9.14 21.70 -10.41
C LEU A 164 -9.76 23.05 -10.04
N GLN A 165 -9.55 24.02 -10.90
CA GLN A 165 -10.21 25.32 -10.84
C GLN A 165 -10.71 25.68 -12.23
N GLN A 166 -12.01 25.88 -12.36
CA GLN A 166 -12.64 26.16 -13.66
C GLN A 166 -12.36 25.09 -14.74
N GLY A 167 -12.23 23.80 -14.31
CA GLY A 167 -11.98 22.69 -15.21
C GLY A 167 -10.50 22.44 -15.57
N GLU A 168 -9.60 23.34 -15.23
CA GLU A 168 -8.17 23.13 -15.43
C GLU A 168 -7.50 22.56 -14.18
N ILE A 169 -6.53 21.66 -14.38
CA ILE A 169 -5.70 21.14 -13.28
C ILE A 169 -4.73 22.24 -12.86
N VAL A 170 -4.94 22.81 -11.67
CA VAL A 170 -4.04 23.81 -11.08
C VAL A 170 -2.76 23.16 -10.56
N TRP A 171 -2.90 22.01 -9.92
CA TRP A 171 -1.79 21.18 -9.49
C TRP A 171 -2.24 19.72 -9.29
N SER A 172 -1.27 18.83 -9.35
CA SER A 172 -1.41 17.42 -8.98
C SER A 172 -0.32 17.03 -7.99
N ARG A 173 -0.64 16.15 -7.05
CA ARG A 173 0.32 15.60 -6.08
C ARG A 173 0.13 14.11 -5.95
N GLU A 174 1.24 13.41 -5.90
CA GLU A 174 1.27 11.97 -5.69
C GLU A 174 1.57 11.68 -4.21
N GLU A 175 0.56 11.28 -3.45
CA GLU A 175 0.66 11.04 -1.99
C GLU A 175 0.70 9.53 -1.64
N GLY A 176 0.83 8.67 -2.64
CA GLY A 176 0.86 7.20 -2.44
C GLY A 176 1.92 6.74 -1.44
N LEU A 177 3.09 7.39 -1.44
CA LEU A 177 4.19 7.08 -0.52
C LEU A 177 3.87 7.37 0.96
N ALA A 178 2.81 8.10 1.27
CA ALA A 178 2.35 8.29 2.65
C ALA A 178 1.71 7.02 3.25
N SER A 179 1.43 6.00 2.44
CA SER A 179 0.74 4.77 2.87
C SER A 179 1.50 3.49 2.46
N ILE A 180 2.79 3.45 2.76
CA ILE A 180 3.64 2.28 2.51
C ILE A 180 3.18 1.12 3.37
N ILE A 181 3.05 -0.07 2.77
CA ILE A 181 2.72 -1.32 3.48
C ILE A 181 3.90 -2.28 3.55
N ASP A 182 4.72 -2.34 2.50
CA ASP A 182 5.91 -3.18 2.50
C ASP A 182 6.98 -2.65 1.55
N VAL A 183 8.22 -3.09 1.74
CA VAL A 183 9.38 -2.64 0.97
C VAL A 183 10.41 -3.77 0.82
N THR A 184 10.99 -3.84 -0.38
CA THR A 184 12.15 -4.69 -0.66
C THR A 184 13.22 -3.91 -1.41
N THR A 185 14.42 -4.45 -1.49
CA THR A 185 15.53 -3.83 -2.21
C THR A 185 15.92 -4.67 -3.42
N SER A 186 16.40 -4.03 -4.48
CA SER A 186 17.01 -4.68 -5.63
C SER A 186 18.34 -4.05 -5.96
N GLU A 187 19.31 -4.88 -6.36
CA GLU A 187 20.62 -4.41 -6.80
C GLU A 187 20.50 -3.65 -8.12
N LEU A 188 21.31 -2.60 -8.27
CA LEU A 188 21.48 -1.91 -9.55
C LEU A 188 22.42 -2.69 -10.48
N PRO A 189 22.30 -2.52 -11.80
CA PRO A 189 23.18 -3.19 -12.76
C PRO A 189 24.64 -2.76 -12.55
N VAL A 190 25.55 -3.69 -12.81
CA VAL A 190 26.99 -3.42 -12.79
C VAL A 190 27.37 -2.55 -13.98
N GLU A 191 28.21 -1.55 -13.77
CA GLU A 191 28.71 -0.70 -14.85
C GLU A 191 29.52 -1.56 -15.85
N LYS A 192 29.09 -1.64 -17.11
CA LYS A 192 29.81 -2.36 -18.16
C LYS A 192 31.13 -1.61 -18.44
N LYS A 193 32.25 -2.22 -18.11
CA LYS A 193 33.60 -1.64 -18.25
C LYS A 193 33.99 -1.20 -19.69
N GLY A 194 33.16 -1.47 -20.68
CA GLY A 194 33.44 -1.16 -22.09
C GLY A 194 32.92 0.20 -22.62
N VAL A 195 32.06 0.89 -21.86
CA VAL A 195 31.44 2.16 -22.31
C VAL A 195 32.04 3.38 -21.62
N SER A 196 32.72 3.21 -20.49
CA SER A 196 33.28 4.33 -19.72
C SER A 196 34.68 4.75 -20.20
N VAL A 197 35.41 3.89 -20.91
CA VAL A 197 36.76 4.20 -21.41
C VAL A 197 36.74 5.27 -22.53
N ALA A 198 35.66 5.35 -23.29
CA ALA A 198 35.51 6.39 -24.33
C ALA A 198 35.12 7.79 -23.80
N LYS A 199 34.80 7.94 -22.51
CA LYS A 199 34.49 9.24 -21.89
C LYS A 199 35.57 9.75 -20.93
N VAL A 200 36.64 9.01 -20.71
CA VAL A 200 37.76 9.41 -19.85
C VAL A 200 38.86 10.12 -20.63
N GLU A 201 38.77 10.24 -21.94
CA GLU A 201 39.47 11.28 -22.68
C GLU A 201 38.75 12.63 -22.53
N GLN A 202 38.53 13.07 -21.29
CA GLN A 202 38.35 14.48 -21.04
C GLN A 202 39.65 15.14 -21.48
N ASN A 203 39.58 15.98 -22.50
CA ASN A 203 40.68 16.83 -22.93
C ASN A 203 41.29 17.47 -21.68
N LEU A 204 42.60 17.43 -21.54
CA LEU A 204 43.32 18.06 -20.44
C LEU A 204 42.86 19.50 -20.17
N PHE A 205 42.37 20.17 -21.21
CA PHE A 205 41.76 21.51 -21.18
C PHE A 205 40.43 21.56 -20.42
N GLU A 206 39.53 20.61 -20.60
CA GLU A 206 38.27 20.56 -19.85
C GLU A 206 38.48 20.21 -18.40
N TRP A 207 39.43 19.32 -18.12
CA TRP A 207 39.85 19.00 -16.75
C TRP A 207 40.44 20.23 -16.05
N LEU A 208 41.34 20.98 -16.72
CA LEU A 208 41.93 22.21 -16.19
C LEU A 208 40.90 23.30 -15.96
N LYS A 209 39.97 23.48 -16.92
CA LYS A 209 38.83 24.41 -16.81
C LYS A 209 37.94 24.10 -15.61
N GLY A 210 37.62 22.81 -15.39
CA GLY A 210 36.86 22.36 -14.25
C GLY A 210 37.56 22.63 -12.90
N HIS A 211 38.86 22.49 -12.85
CA HIS A 211 39.68 22.81 -11.64
C HIS A 211 39.75 24.31 -11.36
N VAL A 212 39.91 25.13 -12.39
CA VAL A 212 39.90 26.60 -12.28
C VAL A 212 38.54 27.12 -11.81
N LEU A 213 37.47 26.57 -12.34
CA LEU A 213 36.09 26.90 -11.90
C LEU A 213 35.85 26.51 -10.43
N LYS A 214 36.28 25.31 -10.01
CA LYS A 214 36.21 24.88 -8.59
C LYS A 214 37.00 25.81 -7.67
N LEU A 215 38.19 26.22 -8.11
CA LEU A 215 39.06 27.15 -7.36
C LEU A 215 38.39 28.53 -7.22
N LYS A 216 37.82 29.06 -8.30
CA LYS A 216 37.02 30.32 -8.26
C LYS A 216 35.83 30.21 -7.29
N GLY A 217 35.13 29.07 -7.27
CA GLY A 217 34.02 28.83 -6.33
C GLY A 217 34.48 28.80 -4.89
N THR A 218 35.64 28.18 -4.61
CA THR A 218 36.22 28.09 -3.26
C THR A 218 36.71 29.45 -2.76
N LEU A 219 37.21 30.28 -3.65
CA LEU A 219 37.70 31.65 -3.35
C LEU A 219 36.60 32.71 -3.38
N MET A 220 35.31 32.33 -3.56
CA MET A 220 34.16 33.22 -3.67
C MET A 220 34.28 34.25 -4.82
N LEU A 221 35.07 33.94 -5.85
CA LEU A 221 35.30 34.79 -7.03
C LEU A 221 34.47 34.31 -8.23
N ALA A 222 33.55 33.37 -8.04
CA ALA A 222 32.71 32.81 -9.09
C ALA A 222 31.54 33.76 -9.41
N SER A 223 31.32 34.02 -10.72
CA SER A 223 30.12 34.70 -11.18
C SER A 223 28.87 33.83 -10.98
N PRO A 224 27.63 34.41 -11.04
CA PRO A 224 26.41 33.61 -10.98
C PRO A 224 26.34 32.52 -12.06
N GLU A 225 26.88 32.78 -13.26
CA GLU A 225 27.00 31.81 -14.34
C GLU A 225 28.00 30.69 -14.00
N ASP A 226 29.17 31.04 -13.42
CA ASP A 226 30.16 30.06 -12.93
C ASP A 226 29.57 29.18 -11.83
N ILE A 227 28.76 29.74 -10.93
CA ILE A 227 28.08 29.00 -9.86
C ILE A 227 27.07 27.98 -10.44
N ALA A 228 26.30 28.40 -11.44
CA ALA A 228 25.36 27.49 -12.13
C ALA A 228 26.09 26.32 -12.81
N VAL A 229 27.23 26.60 -13.48
CA VAL A 229 28.07 25.57 -14.10
C VAL A 229 28.69 24.65 -13.05
N ILE A 230 29.18 25.20 -11.92
CA ILE A 230 29.71 24.40 -10.81
C ILE A 230 28.62 23.52 -10.20
N GLN A 231 27.41 24.02 -10.04
CA GLN A 231 26.27 23.23 -9.55
C GLN A 231 25.89 22.12 -10.53
N ASP A 232 25.83 22.42 -11.84
CA ASP A 232 25.58 21.41 -12.88
C ASP A 232 26.69 20.35 -12.94
N MET A 233 27.96 20.75 -12.81
CA MET A 233 29.07 19.81 -12.69
C MET A 233 28.99 18.96 -11.42
N ARG A 234 28.57 19.52 -10.28
CA ARG A 234 28.35 18.78 -9.03
C ARG A 234 27.21 17.78 -9.17
N LEU A 235 26.13 18.18 -9.81
CA LEU A 235 24.97 17.30 -10.10
C LEU A 235 25.38 16.17 -11.06
N LYS A 236 26.13 16.48 -12.13
CA LYS A 236 26.60 15.49 -13.11
C LYS A 236 27.72 14.58 -12.57
N SER A 237 28.58 15.07 -11.70
CA SER A 237 29.66 14.29 -11.05
C SER A 237 29.21 13.57 -9.79
N SER A 238 28.00 13.80 -9.30
CA SER A 238 27.44 13.14 -8.13
C SER A 238 27.29 11.65 -8.44
N GLU A 239 28.19 10.81 -7.91
CA GLU A 239 28.07 9.35 -7.98
C GLU A 239 26.72 8.86 -7.41
N LYS A 240 26.07 9.67 -6.57
CA LYS A 240 24.79 9.35 -5.95
C LYS A 240 23.65 9.18 -6.94
N SER A 241 23.68 9.84 -8.08
CA SER A 241 22.60 9.80 -9.09
C SER A 241 22.78 8.73 -10.18
N LYS A 242 23.90 8.01 -10.20
CA LYS A 242 24.14 6.95 -11.18
C LYS A 242 23.20 5.76 -10.98
N MET A 243 22.65 5.24 -12.08
CA MET A 243 21.82 4.04 -12.12
C MET A 243 22.63 2.75 -12.25
N THR A 244 23.80 2.72 -11.62
CA THR A 244 24.68 1.55 -11.57
C THR A 244 25.12 1.29 -10.14
N ARG A 245 25.44 0.04 -9.84
CA ARG A 245 25.91 -0.40 -8.54
C ARG A 245 27.20 0.36 -8.18
N ASP A 246 27.31 0.83 -6.94
CA ASP A 246 28.54 1.39 -6.40
C ASP A 246 29.47 0.30 -5.90
N HIS A 247 30.73 0.66 -5.64
CA HIS A 247 31.75 -0.30 -5.20
C HIS A 247 31.36 -1.02 -3.90
N ASN A 248 30.68 -0.33 -2.99
CA ASN A 248 30.31 -0.85 -1.68
C ASN A 248 28.92 -1.52 -1.66
N GLY A 249 28.15 -1.44 -2.74
CA GLY A 249 26.78 -2.00 -2.85
C GLY A 249 25.74 -1.26 -2.02
N PHE A 250 25.97 -0.01 -1.62
CA PHE A 250 24.99 0.80 -0.91
C PHE A 250 23.92 1.38 -1.84
N ARG A 251 24.28 1.59 -3.10
CA ARG A 251 23.36 2.12 -4.10
C ARG A 251 22.50 1.00 -4.65
N LYS A 252 21.19 1.08 -4.40
CA LYS A 252 20.19 0.08 -4.74
C LYS A 252 18.91 0.75 -5.21
N LEU A 253 17.97 -0.02 -5.73
CA LEU A 253 16.58 0.37 -5.84
C LEU A 253 15.82 -0.10 -4.61
N LEU A 254 15.04 0.79 -4.03
CA LEU A 254 14.08 0.48 -2.98
C LEU A 254 12.71 0.35 -3.64
N ILE A 255 12.18 -0.87 -3.69
CA ILE A 255 10.86 -1.15 -4.25
C ILE A 255 9.84 -1.09 -3.14
N VAL A 256 8.89 -0.18 -3.26
CA VAL A 256 7.92 0.16 -2.22
C VAL A 256 6.53 -0.18 -2.71
N LEU A 257 5.79 -0.96 -1.94
CA LEU A 257 4.38 -1.27 -2.17
C LEU A 257 3.53 -0.39 -1.25
N THR A 258 2.54 0.28 -1.84
CA THR A 258 1.60 1.13 -1.11
C THR A 258 0.24 0.48 -0.91
N ARG A 259 -0.54 1.00 0.02
CA ARG A 259 -1.91 0.53 0.30
C ARG A 259 -2.84 0.63 -0.92
N ALA A 260 -2.57 1.54 -1.82
CA ALA A 260 -3.32 1.70 -3.07
C ALA A 260 -3.03 0.60 -4.10
N GLY A 261 -2.07 -0.30 -3.85
CA GLY A 261 -1.60 -1.27 -4.84
C GLY A 261 -0.66 -0.65 -5.88
N LYS A 262 -0.08 0.51 -5.59
CA LYS A 262 0.93 1.17 -6.43
C LYS A 262 2.32 0.82 -5.95
N LEU A 263 3.18 0.45 -6.89
CA LEU A 263 4.62 0.24 -6.67
C LEU A 263 5.40 1.49 -7.04
N TYR A 264 6.46 1.74 -6.30
CA TYR A 264 7.47 2.76 -6.58
C TYR A 264 8.85 2.13 -6.53
N ALA A 265 9.72 2.51 -7.46
CA ALA A 265 11.14 2.28 -7.34
C ALA A 265 11.84 3.59 -6.97
N LEU A 266 12.44 3.62 -5.79
CA LEU A 266 13.19 4.75 -5.28
C LEU A 266 14.68 4.46 -5.36
N HIS A 267 15.45 5.45 -5.81
CA HIS A 267 16.91 5.35 -5.82
C HIS A 267 17.46 5.67 -4.42
N THR A 268 18.19 4.74 -3.79
CA THR A 268 18.64 4.93 -2.40
C THR A 268 19.70 6.03 -2.23
N GLY A 269 20.37 6.43 -3.30
CA GLY A 269 21.41 7.47 -3.25
C GLY A 269 20.88 8.90 -3.13
N ASP A 270 19.70 9.19 -3.70
CA ASP A 270 19.13 10.54 -3.78
C ASP A 270 17.62 10.59 -3.49
N GLY A 271 16.97 9.44 -3.29
CA GLY A 271 15.55 9.34 -2.95
C GLY A 271 14.58 9.60 -4.10
N ARG A 272 15.07 9.82 -5.33
CA ARG A 272 14.18 10.08 -6.47
C ARG A 272 13.38 8.86 -6.87
N VAL A 273 12.16 9.08 -7.33
CA VAL A 273 11.34 8.05 -7.96
C VAL A 273 11.90 7.77 -9.36
N ILE A 274 12.28 6.52 -9.62
CA ILE A 274 12.74 6.08 -10.94
C ILE A 274 11.56 5.73 -11.82
N TRP A 275 10.62 4.97 -11.26
CA TRP A 275 9.34 4.65 -11.88
C TRP A 275 8.28 4.43 -10.81
N SER A 276 7.02 4.56 -11.21
CA SER A 276 5.87 4.14 -10.42
C SER A 276 4.88 3.38 -11.30
N LEU A 277 4.18 2.43 -10.73
CA LEU A 277 3.21 1.59 -11.42
C LEU A 277 2.02 1.29 -10.51
N LEU A 278 0.83 1.72 -10.89
CA LEU A 278 -0.39 1.17 -10.33
C LEU A 278 -0.63 -0.19 -10.97
N LEU A 279 -0.47 -1.26 -10.17
CA LEU A 279 -0.49 -2.64 -10.66
C LEU A 279 -1.81 -2.98 -11.37
N PRO A 280 -1.78 -3.34 -12.68
CA PRO A 280 -2.99 -3.71 -13.41
C PRO A 280 -3.78 -4.86 -12.75
N SER A 281 -3.07 -5.83 -12.17
CA SER A 281 -3.65 -6.97 -11.45
C SER A 281 -4.34 -6.60 -10.13
N LEU A 282 -3.97 -5.46 -9.53
CA LEU A 282 -4.52 -4.94 -8.28
C LEU A 282 -5.35 -3.67 -8.47
N ARG A 283 -5.82 -3.37 -9.68
CA ARG A 283 -6.75 -2.26 -9.93
C ARG A 283 -8.18 -2.64 -9.65
N LYS A 284 -8.98 -1.71 -9.15
CA LYS A 284 -10.42 -1.90 -8.96
C LYS A 284 -11.18 -2.07 -10.27
N SER A 285 -10.64 -1.58 -11.38
CA SER A 285 -11.18 -1.79 -12.74
C SER A 285 -10.85 -3.16 -13.32
N GLY A 286 -9.98 -3.93 -12.67
CA GLY A 286 -9.57 -5.27 -13.10
C GLY A 286 -10.54 -6.38 -12.67
N SER A 287 -10.04 -7.61 -12.65
CA SER A 287 -10.79 -8.80 -12.19
C SER A 287 -11.14 -8.74 -10.70
N CYS A 288 -10.39 -8.00 -9.91
CA CYS A 288 -10.60 -7.80 -8.48
C CYS A 288 -11.37 -6.52 -8.18
N LYS A 289 -12.56 -6.63 -7.60
CA LYS A 289 -13.37 -5.44 -7.22
C LYS A 289 -12.79 -4.67 -6.03
N HIS A 290 -12.13 -5.36 -5.10
CA HIS A 290 -11.57 -4.78 -3.87
C HIS A 290 -10.15 -5.30 -3.65
N PRO A 291 -9.19 -4.97 -4.53
CA PRO A 291 -7.83 -5.46 -4.43
C PRO A 291 -7.15 -4.90 -3.18
N THR A 292 -6.34 -5.73 -2.53
CA THR A 292 -5.53 -5.37 -1.37
C THR A 292 -4.12 -5.90 -1.58
N GLY A 293 -3.13 -5.02 -1.61
CA GLY A 293 -1.72 -5.42 -1.58
C GLY A 293 -1.35 -5.96 -0.20
N LEU A 294 -0.49 -6.96 -0.14
CA LEU A 294 -0.01 -7.57 1.09
C LEU A 294 1.47 -7.32 1.30
N SER A 295 2.31 -7.74 0.35
CA SER A 295 3.76 -7.71 0.52
C SER A 295 4.49 -7.76 -0.82
N VAL A 296 5.77 -7.37 -0.81
CA VAL A 296 6.66 -7.39 -1.96
C VAL A 296 7.97 -8.09 -1.62
N TYR A 297 8.39 -9.02 -2.48
CA TYR A 297 9.59 -9.83 -2.30
C TYR A 297 10.48 -9.78 -3.53
N GLN A 298 11.78 -10.03 -3.33
CA GLN A 298 12.64 -10.39 -4.45
C GLN A 298 12.15 -11.72 -5.03
N TRP A 299 11.91 -11.75 -6.35
CA TRP A 299 11.47 -12.97 -7.02
C TRP A 299 12.62 -13.67 -7.71
N GLN A 300 13.27 -12.98 -8.64
CA GLN A 300 14.40 -13.50 -9.39
C GLN A 300 15.54 -12.48 -9.34
N VAL A 301 16.71 -12.97 -8.97
CA VAL A 301 17.93 -12.16 -8.90
C VAL A 301 18.96 -12.85 -9.79
N PRO A 302 19.09 -12.44 -11.06
CA PRO A 302 20.01 -13.07 -12.01
C PRO A 302 21.45 -13.04 -11.50
N HIS A 303 22.20 -14.11 -11.73
CA HIS A 303 23.61 -14.20 -11.41
C HIS A 303 24.40 -13.07 -12.10
N HIS A 304 25.46 -12.61 -11.47
CA HIS A 304 26.31 -11.53 -12.00
C HIS A 304 26.83 -11.74 -13.43
N HIS A 305 26.70 -12.95 -13.98
CA HIS A 305 27.11 -13.31 -15.32
C HIS A 305 25.97 -13.33 -16.34
N ALA A 306 24.72 -13.40 -15.91
CA ALA A 306 23.54 -13.32 -16.79
C ALA A 306 23.20 -11.84 -17.06
N MET A 307 23.94 -11.24 -18.00
CA MET A 307 23.87 -9.78 -18.26
C MET A 307 22.60 -9.35 -19.00
N ASP A 308 21.76 -10.26 -19.41
CA ASP A 308 20.63 -9.97 -20.30
C ASP A 308 19.26 -10.05 -19.61
N GLU A 309 19.19 -10.51 -18.36
CA GLU A 309 17.96 -10.60 -17.59
C GLU A 309 17.92 -9.57 -16.47
N ASN A 310 16.82 -8.85 -16.38
CA ASN A 310 16.59 -7.91 -15.30
C ASN A 310 16.09 -8.64 -14.06
N PRO A 311 16.45 -8.19 -12.85
CA PRO A 311 15.85 -8.72 -11.64
C PRO A 311 14.36 -8.42 -11.61
N SER A 312 13.59 -9.28 -10.94
CA SER A 312 12.15 -9.11 -10.80
C SER A 312 11.70 -9.26 -9.35
N VAL A 313 10.58 -8.64 -9.04
CA VAL A 313 9.93 -8.71 -7.72
C VAL A 313 8.57 -9.40 -7.85
N LEU A 314 8.22 -10.14 -6.80
CA LEU A 314 6.92 -10.73 -6.59
C LEU A 314 6.10 -9.81 -5.68
N VAL A 315 4.94 -9.41 -6.14
CA VAL A 315 3.93 -8.72 -5.33
C VAL A 315 2.81 -9.69 -5.02
N ALA A 316 2.56 -9.91 -3.75
CA ALA A 316 1.42 -10.67 -3.29
C ALA A 316 0.27 -9.72 -2.92
N GLY A 317 -0.92 -10.09 -3.34
CA GLY A 317 -2.15 -9.38 -3.03
C GLY A 317 -3.32 -10.34 -2.93
N ARG A 318 -4.51 -9.79 -2.67
CA ARG A 318 -5.77 -10.54 -2.64
C ARG A 318 -6.94 -9.72 -3.19
N CYS A 319 -7.96 -10.43 -3.66
CA CYS A 319 -9.15 -9.86 -4.28
C CYS A 319 -10.26 -9.54 -3.26
N GLY A 320 -9.91 -9.05 -2.09
CA GLY A 320 -10.87 -8.65 -1.05
C GLY A 320 -10.19 -8.08 0.18
N PRO A 321 -10.95 -7.41 1.05
CA PRO A 321 -10.42 -6.86 2.30
C PRO A 321 -10.22 -7.95 3.36
N HIS A 322 -10.91 -9.08 3.26
CA HIS A 322 -10.87 -10.17 4.22
C HIS A 322 -9.69 -11.12 3.94
N TRP A 323 -9.22 -11.76 4.97
CA TRP A 323 -8.07 -12.67 4.92
C TRP A 323 -8.34 -13.98 4.16
N ASP A 324 -9.61 -14.34 3.95
CA ASP A 324 -10.08 -15.48 3.17
C ASP A 324 -10.28 -15.19 1.67
N ALA A 325 -10.02 -13.95 1.24
CA ALA A 325 -10.16 -13.58 -0.16
C ALA A 325 -9.08 -14.23 -1.02
N LEU A 326 -9.45 -14.58 -2.27
CA LEU A 326 -8.57 -15.23 -3.23
C LEU A 326 -7.29 -14.41 -3.46
N GLY A 327 -6.16 -15.11 -3.53
CA GLY A 327 -4.85 -14.50 -3.72
C GLY A 327 -4.61 -14.07 -5.17
N VAL A 328 -3.74 -13.08 -5.32
CA VAL A 328 -3.20 -12.62 -6.61
C VAL A 328 -1.69 -12.44 -6.46
N LEU A 329 -0.93 -12.97 -7.41
CA LEU A 329 0.50 -12.75 -7.51
C LEU A 329 0.78 -11.92 -8.77
N SER A 330 1.62 -10.91 -8.65
CA SER A 330 2.08 -10.08 -9.76
C SER A 330 3.61 -10.04 -9.79
N PHE A 331 4.18 -10.21 -10.97
CA PHE A 331 5.62 -10.22 -11.21
C PHE A 331 6.00 -8.96 -11.96
N VAL A 332 6.94 -8.18 -11.42
CA VAL A 332 7.31 -6.88 -11.97
C VAL A 332 8.81 -6.81 -12.19
N ASP A 333 9.19 -6.34 -13.38
CA ASP A 333 10.58 -6.03 -13.72
C ASP A 333 11.06 -4.84 -12.88
N THR A 334 12.16 -5.03 -12.17
CA THR A 334 12.64 -4.07 -11.17
C THR A 334 13.21 -2.80 -11.79
N TYR A 335 13.78 -2.89 -12.99
CA TYR A 335 14.42 -1.73 -13.63
C TYR A 335 13.45 -0.91 -14.46
N THR A 336 12.48 -1.58 -15.11
CA THR A 336 11.54 -0.91 -16.01
C THR A 336 10.20 -0.59 -15.37
N GLY A 337 9.86 -1.27 -14.26
CA GLY A 337 8.54 -1.16 -13.62
C GLY A 337 7.42 -1.79 -14.43
N LYS A 338 7.73 -2.66 -15.39
CA LYS A 338 6.72 -3.34 -16.21
C LYS A 338 6.20 -4.58 -15.48
N GLU A 339 4.89 -4.73 -15.40
CA GLU A 339 4.28 -6.00 -14.98
C GLU A 339 4.55 -7.06 -16.06
N LEU A 340 5.28 -8.12 -15.67
CA LEU A 340 5.68 -9.20 -16.57
C LEU A 340 4.55 -10.23 -16.71
N ASN A 341 3.96 -10.59 -15.58
CA ASN A 341 2.89 -11.57 -15.47
C ASN A 341 2.06 -11.32 -14.22
N ALA A 342 0.82 -11.81 -14.23
CA ALA A 342 -0.05 -11.82 -13.06
C ALA A 342 -0.82 -13.15 -13.00
N LEU A 343 -0.93 -13.71 -11.81
CA LEU A 343 -1.57 -15.01 -11.55
C LEU A 343 -2.65 -14.85 -10.48
N GLY A 344 -3.90 -15.11 -10.83
CA GLY A 344 -4.99 -15.31 -9.88
C GLY A 344 -4.89 -16.71 -9.26
N LEU A 345 -4.93 -16.79 -7.94
CA LEU A 345 -4.88 -18.06 -7.22
C LEU A 345 -6.28 -18.61 -7.00
N THR A 346 -6.39 -19.92 -6.84
CA THR A 346 -7.64 -20.62 -6.52
C THR A 346 -7.91 -20.71 -5.01
N HIS A 347 -6.93 -20.32 -4.19
CA HIS A 347 -7.00 -20.29 -2.73
C HIS A 347 -6.78 -18.87 -2.20
N SER A 348 -7.12 -18.67 -0.93
CA SER A 348 -6.84 -17.41 -0.24
C SER A 348 -5.34 -17.26 0.06
N VAL A 349 -4.91 -16.04 0.37
CA VAL A 349 -3.55 -15.76 0.87
C VAL A 349 -3.66 -14.90 2.12
N ALA A 350 -3.47 -15.54 3.28
CA ALA A 350 -3.41 -14.86 4.56
C ALA A 350 -2.02 -14.29 4.83
N GLN A 351 -0.97 -15.07 4.52
CA GLN A 351 0.43 -14.69 4.73
C GLN A 351 1.32 -15.26 3.62
N VAL A 352 2.44 -14.59 3.34
CA VAL A 352 3.48 -15.08 2.43
C VAL A 352 4.78 -15.22 3.20
N ILE A 353 5.41 -16.38 3.08
CA ILE A 353 6.67 -16.72 3.76
C ILE A 353 7.74 -16.94 2.70
N PRO A 354 8.69 -16.03 2.52
CA PRO A 354 9.83 -16.28 1.65
C PRO A 354 10.74 -17.34 2.27
N LEU A 355 11.19 -18.29 1.45
CA LEU A 355 12.14 -19.32 1.85
C LEU A 355 13.56 -18.92 1.41
N PRO A 356 14.61 -19.34 2.13
CA PRO A 356 16.00 -19.01 1.80
C PRO A 356 16.56 -19.92 0.69
N PHE A 357 15.72 -20.37 -0.23
CA PHE A 357 16.07 -21.28 -1.30
C PHE A 357 15.70 -20.69 -2.65
N THR A 358 16.47 -21.03 -3.67
CA THR A 358 16.24 -20.69 -5.07
C THR A 358 16.30 -21.94 -5.92
N ASP A 359 15.54 -21.97 -7.02
CA ASP A 359 15.64 -23.00 -8.05
C ASP A 359 16.78 -22.71 -9.04
N SER A 360 16.94 -23.56 -10.06
CA SER A 360 17.98 -23.40 -11.11
C SER A 360 17.76 -22.16 -11.98
N THR A 361 16.55 -21.61 -12.02
CA THR A 361 16.22 -20.35 -12.69
C THR A 361 16.38 -19.12 -11.80
N GLU A 362 16.98 -19.31 -10.61
CA GLU A 362 17.20 -18.28 -9.60
C GLU A 362 15.92 -17.63 -9.05
N GLN A 363 14.79 -18.32 -9.17
CA GLN A 363 13.53 -17.90 -8.57
C GLN A 363 13.50 -18.32 -7.09
N HIS A 364 13.16 -17.37 -6.21
CA HIS A 364 13.02 -17.63 -4.79
C HIS A 364 11.77 -18.44 -4.48
N LEU A 365 11.91 -19.46 -3.65
CA LEU A 365 10.78 -20.23 -3.16
C LEU A 365 9.99 -19.45 -2.11
N HIS A 366 8.67 -19.53 -2.19
CA HIS A 366 7.74 -18.90 -1.25
C HIS A 366 6.68 -19.91 -0.81
N LEU A 367 6.23 -19.79 0.43
CA LEU A 367 5.03 -20.44 0.92
C LEU A 367 3.91 -19.42 1.04
N LEU A 368 2.80 -19.72 0.40
CA LEU A 368 1.57 -18.95 0.49
C LEU A 368 0.68 -19.66 1.52
N ILE A 369 0.45 -19.02 2.65
CA ILE A 369 -0.41 -19.58 3.71
C ILE A 369 -1.84 -19.11 3.46
N ASP A 370 -2.76 -20.05 3.39
CA ASP A 370 -4.18 -19.76 3.19
C ASP A 370 -4.93 -19.52 4.51
N SER A 371 -6.24 -19.30 4.41
CA SER A 371 -7.12 -19.09 5.56
C SER A 371 -7.24 -20.32 6.47
N ASP A 372 -7.05 -21.48 5.94
CA ASP A 372 -7.13 -22.76 6.68
C ASP A 372 -5.77 -23.18 7.25
N GLN A 373 -4.77 -22.29 7.19
CA GLN A 373 -3.39 -22.54 7.60
C GLN A 373 -2.68 -23.62 6.77
N CYS A 374 -3.17 -23.91 5.56
CA CYS A 374 -2.45 -24.75 4.61
C CYS A 374 -1.39 -23.91 3.89
N ALA A 375 -0.24 -24.52 3.65
CA ALA A 375 0.89 -23.89 2.96
C ALA A 375 0.94 -24.35 1.51
N HIS A 376 0.94 -23.41 0.58
CA HIS A 376 1.05 -23.66 -0.86
C HIS A 376 2.43 -23.23 -1.35
N LEU A 377 3.18 -24.16 -1.96
CA LEU A 377 4.51 -23.88 -2.48
C LEU A 377 4.42 -23.11 -3.80
N TYR A 378 5.27 -22.09 -3.95
CA TYR A 378 5.47 -21.35 -5.20
C TYR A 378 6.96 -21.01 -5.39
N PRO A 379 7.58 -21.15 -6.59
CA PRO A 379 6.97 -21.59 -7.87
C PRO A 379 6.55 -23.06 -7.88
N ARG A 380 5.67 -23.41 -8.81
CA ARG A 380 5.12 -24.75 -8.98
C ARG A 380 5.95 -25.54 -10.00
N THR A 381 7.20 -25.80 -9.65
CA THR A 381 8.13 -26.60 -10.48
C THR A 381 8.55 -27.87 -9.77
N SER A 382 8.88 -28.92 -10.53
CA SER A 382 9.36 -30.19 -9.94
C SER A 382 10.66 -30.02 -9.16
N GLU A 383 11.50 -29.07 -9.58
CA GLU A 383 12.74 -28.75 -8.88
C GLU A 383 12.47 -28.04 -7.55
N ALA A 384 11.56 -27.04 -7.53
CA ALA A 384 11.16 -26.36 -6.31
C ALA A 384 10.59 -27.37 -5.29
N ILE A 385 9.79 -28.36 -5.71
CA ILE A 385 9.33 -29.45 -4.87
C ILE A 385 10.50 -30.28 -4.34
N GLY A 386 11.45 -30.66 -5.20
CA GLY A 386 12.61 -31.46 -4.77
C GLY A 386 13.47 -30.76 -3.72
N ILE A 387 13.67 -29.45 -3.85
CA ILE A 387 14.35 -28.62 -2.84
C ILE A 387 13.53 -28.57 -1.56
N PHE A 388 12.24 -28.27 -1.68
CA PHE A 388 11.33 -28.14 -0.57
C PHE A 388 11.20 -29.44 0.24
N GLN A 389 11.10 -30.59 -0.42
CA GLN A 389 11.02 -31.90 0.25
C GLN A 389 12.27 -32.24 1.07
N ARG A 390 13.46 -31.84 0.61
CA ARG A 390 14.71 -32.03 1.37
C ARG A 390 14.74 -31.21 2.64
N GLU A 391 14.18 -30.01 2.61
CA GLU A 391 14.22 -29.06 3.72
C GLU A 391 12.92 -29.04 4.54
N PHE A 392 11.96 -29.90 4.20
CA PHE A 392 10.62 -29.92 4.77
C PHE A 392 10.58 -29.88 6.30
N SER A 393 11.43 -30.66 6.97
CA SER A 393 11.51 -30.74 8.43
C SER A 393 12.17 -29.52 9.08
N ASN A 394 12.82 -28.65 8.29
CA ASN A 394 13.56 -27.50 8.77
C ASN A 394 12.79 -26.18 8.57
N ILE A 395 11.56 -26.24 8.04
CA ILE A 395 10.75 -25.08 7.73
C ILE A 395 9.80 -24.81 8.89
N TYR A 396 9.99 -23.64 9.53
CA TYR A 396 9.17 -23.12 10.61
C TYR A 396 8.77 -21.68 10.28
N TRP A 397 7.56 -21.31 10.64
CA TRP A 397 7.10 -19.93 10.55
C TRP A 397 6.20 -19.59 11.73
N TYR A 398 5.82 -18.34 11.83
CA TYR A 398 4.89 -17.87 12.84
C TYR A 398 3.82 -16.98 12.22
N SER A 399 2.66 -16.93 12.86
CA SER A 399 1.57 -16.02 12.57
C SER A 399 1.32 -15.08 13.75
N VAL A 400 0.90 -13.84 13.45
CA VAL A 400 0.54 -12.84 14.46
C VAL A 400 -0.88 -12.38 14.21
N GLU A 401 -1.77 -12.64 15.14
CA GLU A 401 -3.14 -12.14 15.19
C GLU A 401 -3.21 -11.00 16.20
N ALA A 402 -2.80 -9.79 15.79
CA ALA A 402 -2.63 -8.65 16.69
C ALA A 402 -3.94 -8.26 17.39
N ASP A 403 -5.08 -8.36 16.71
CA ASP A 403 -6.40 -8.02 17.27
C ASP A 403 -6.84 -9.01 18.36
N ASN A 404 -6.47 -10.28 18.24
CA ASN A 404 -6.75 -11.32 19.21
C ASN A 404 -5.63 -11.49 20.25
N GLY A 405 -4.51 -10.80 20.07
CA GLY A 405 -3.34 -10.92 20.94
C GLY A 405 -2.67 -12.29 20.88
N ILE A 406 -2.73 -13.01 19.76
CA ILE A 406 -2.24 -14.38 19.64
C ILE A 406 -1.03 -14.41 18.69
N ILE A 407 0.01 -15.10 19.11
CA ILE A 407 1.16 -15.45 18.26
C ILE A 407 1.32 -16.97 18.30
N LYS A 408 1.38 -17.59 17.12
CA LYS A 408 1.53 -19.04 16.98
C LYS A 408 2.74 -19.37 16.13
N GLY A 409 3.45 -20.42 16.51
CA GLY A 409 4.49 -21.02 15.68
C GLY A 409 3.96 -22.27 14.98
N HIS A 410 4.35 -22.44 13.73
CA HIS A 410 3.86 -23.50 12.85
C HIS A 410 5.01 -24.30 12.24
N ALA A 411 4.75 -25.56 11.93
CA ALA A 411 5.60 -26.43 11.11
C ALA A 411 4.76 -27.19 10.09
N LEU A 412 5.39 -27.61 9.02
CA LEU A 412 4.77 -28.46 8.01
C LEU A 412 4.55 -29.88 8.54
N ARG A 413 3.49 -30.55 8.11
CA ARG A 413 3.12 -31.87 8.59
C ARG A 413 3.02 -32.91 7.49
N SER A 414 2.19 -32.70 6.49
CA SER A 414 1.89 -33.65 5.43
C SER A 414 1.26 -32.95 4.24
N ASN A 415 1.17 -33.60 3.11
CA ASN A 415 0.41 -33.08 1.97
C ASN A 415 -1.08 -32.94 2.35
N CYS A 416 -1.75 -31.96 1.73
CA CYS A 416 -3.19 -31.80 1.89
C CYS A 416 -3.93 -33.02 1.31
N ILE A 417 -4.95 -33.49 2.04
CA ILE A 417 -5.76 -34.64 1.61
C ILE A 417 -7.04 -34.10 0.94
N GLY A 418 -7.36 -34.64 -0.24
CA GLY A 418 -8.60 -34.26 -0.96
C GLY A 418 -8.54 -32.97 -1.75
N VAL A 419 -7.38 -32.33 -1.83
CA VAL A 419 -7.13 -31.13 -2.66
C VAL A 419 -6.39 -31.57 -3.92
N VAL A 420 -6.78 -31.02 -5.07
CA VAL A 420 -6.14 -31.32 -6.36
C VAL A 420 -4.73 -30.71 -6.49
N ASP A 421 -4.38 -29.80 -5.58
CA ASP A 421 -3.10 -29.11 -5.57
C ASP A 421 -2.01 -29.98 -4.93
N GLU A 422 -1.15 -30.56 -5.75
CA GLU A 422 0.02 -31.34 -5.33
C GLU A 422 1.04 -30.52 -4.50
N TYR A 423 0.93 -29.20 -4.53
CA TYR A 423 1.81 -28.23 -3.87
C TYR A 423 1.24 -27.71 -2.55
N CYS A 424 0.17 -28.35 -2.05
CA CYS A 424 -0.48 -27.98 -0.80
C CYS A 424 0.00 -28.89 0.35
N PHE A 425 0.33 -28.28 1.50
CA PHE A 425 0.84 -28.93 2.69
C PHE A 425 0.10 -28.48 3.94
N ASN A 426 -0.33 -29.41 4.76
CA ASN A 426 -0.93 -29.11 6.06
C ASN A 426 0.12 -28.59 7.03
N SER A 427 -0.27 -27.69 7.89
CA SER A 427 0.54 -27.22 9.02
C SER A 427 0.05 -27.75 10.35
N SER A 428 0.90 -27.66 11.35
CA SER A 428 0.55 -27.93 12.76
C SER A 428 1.12 -26.84 13.66
N ASP A 429 0.33 -26.45 14.65
CA ASP A 429 0.77 -25.52 15.68
C ASP A 429 1.80 -26.21 16.58
N LEU A 430 2.96 -25.59 16.77
CA LEU A 430 4.03 -26.06 17.65
C LEU A 430 3.95 -25.40 19.03
N TRP A 431 3.67 -24.11 19.03
CA TRP A 431 3.58 -23.30 20.24
C TRP A 431 2.58 -22.15 20.03
N SER A 432 2.08 -21.62 21.13
CA SER A 432 1.20 -20.46 21.13
C SER A 432 1.50 -19.57 22.32
N ILE A 433 1.54 -18.26 22.08
CA ILE A 433 1.63 -17.21 23.10
C ILE A 433 0.37 -16.37 22.98
N VAL A 434 -0.32 -16.16 24.10
CA VAL A 434 -1.55 -15.38 24.16
C VAL A 434 -1.35 -14.17 25.07
N PHE A 435 -1.56 -13.01 24.52
CA PHE A 435 -1.65 -11.74 25.24
C PHE A 435 -3.15 -11.42 25.41
N PRO A 436 -3.70 -11.43 26.62
CA PRO A 436 -5.11 -11.14 26.80
C PRO A 436 -5.43 -9.73 26.33
N SER A 437 -6.25 -9.59 25.30
CA SER A 437 -6.54 -8.31 24.63
C SER A 437 -7.12 -7.24 25.55
N GLU A 438 -7.74 -7.65 26.65
CA GLU A 438 -8.27 -6.75 27.69
C GLU A 438 -7.18 -6.11 28.57
N SER A 439 -6.04 -6.80 28.71
CA SER A 439 -4.95 -6.37 29.59
C SER A 439 -3.66 -6.01 28.84
N GLU A 440 -3.46 -6.53 27.62
CA GLU A 440 -2.22 -6.31 26.88
C GLU A 440 -2.47 -6.43 25.35
N LYS A 441 -2.28 -5.34 24.63
CA LYS A 441 -2.53 -5.29 23.19
C LYS A 441 -1.22 -5.24 22.40
N ILE A 442 -1.07 -6.12 21.38
CA ILE A 442 0.06 -6.07 20.45
C ILE A 442 -0.07 -4.82 19.56
N ILE A 443 0.98 -4.00 19.51
CA ILE A 443 1.00 -2.75 18.73
C ILE A 443 2.06 -2.74 17.64
N ALA A 444 3.16 -3.47 17.82
CA ALA A 444 4.20 -3.60 16.80
C ALA A 444 4.91 -4.93 16.89
N THR A 445 5.34 -5.42 15.75
CA THR A 445 6.23 -6.58 15.62
C THR A 445 7.33 -6.27 14.64
N ALA A 446 8.51 -6.82 14.87
CA ALA A 446 9.63 -6.71 13.93
C ALA A 446 10.46 -8.00 13.95
N THR A 447 10.90 -8.38 12.77
CA THR A 447 11.82 -9.49 12.59
C THR A 447 12.87 -9.13 11.55
N ARG A 448 13.94 -9.85 11.52
CA ARG A 448 14.96 -9.71 10.49
C ARG A 448 14.41 -10.10 9.12
N LYS A 449 14.73 -9.34 8.09
CA LYS A 449 14.39 -9.69 6.69
C LYS A 449 15.29 -10.83 6.21
N LEU A 450 14.69 -11.81 5.52
CA LEU A 450 15.40 -13.01 5.04
C LEU A 450 16.46 -12.71 3.95
N ASN A 451 16.27 -11.64 3.19
CA ASN A 451 17.20 -11.20 2.16
C ASN A 451 18.46 -10.48 2.69
N GLU A 452 18.58 -10.34 4.01
CA GLU A 452 19.77 -9.74 4.61
C GLU A 452 20.92 -10.77 4.63
N VAL A 453 21.94 -10.55 3.80
CA VAL A 453 23.09 -11.45 3.66
C VAL A 453 24.10 -11.22 4.79
N VAL A 454 24.46 -12.30 5.46
CA VAL A 454 25.51 -12.32 6.49
C VAL A 454 26.71 -13.12 5.98
N HIS A 455 27.82 -12.43 5.70
CA HIS A 455 29.02 -13.06 5.14
C HIS A 455 29.79 -13.92 6.16
N THR A 456 29.85 -13.47 7.43
CA THR A 456 30.61 -14.16 8.48
C THR A 456 29.82 -14.12 9.77
N GLN A 457 29.35 -15.27 10.23
CA GLN A 457 28.46 -15.36 11.41
C GLN A 457 29.21 -15.23 12.73
N ALA A 458 30.45 -15.66 12.80
CA ALA A 458 31.22 -15.71 14.04
C ALA A 458 32.68 -15.27 13.87
N LYS A 459 33.29 -14.87 14.97
CA LYS A 459 34.71 -14.59 15.11
C LYS A 459 35.25 -15.51 16.20
N VAL A 460 36.34 -16.24 15.91
CA VAL A 460 37.06 -17.01 16.90
C VAL A 460 37.94 -16.05 17.71
N ILE A 461 37.83 -16.13 19.03
CA ILE A 461 38.61 -15.33 19.98
C ILE A 461 39.85 -16.13 20.42
N ALA A 462 40.89 -15.45 20.93
CA ALA A 462 42.19 -16.05 21.27
C ALA A 462 42.11 -17.13 22.39
N ASP A 463 41.04 -17.16 23.16
CA ASP A 463 40.76 -18.12 24.22
C ASP A 463 39.98 -19.38 23.73
N GLN A 464 39.91 -19.57 22.41
CA GLN A 464 39.15 -20.63 21.72
C GLN A 464 37.60 -20.47 21.79
N ASP A 465 37.09 -19.42 22.40
CA ASP A 465 35.68 -19.09 22.37
C ASP A 465 35.23 -18.52 21.01
N VAL A 466 33.95 -18.66 20.72
CA VAL A 466 33.34 -18.17 19.51
C VAL A 466 32.37 -17.03 19.85
N MET A 467 32.69 -15.84 19.36
CA MET A 467 31.78 -14.70 19.46
C MET A 467 30.92 -14.58 18.22
N PHE A 468 29.59 -14.70 18.38
CA PHE A 468 28.65 -14.42 17.31
C PHE A 468 28.56 -12.92 17.07
N LYS A 469 28.75 -12.50 15.82
CA LYS A 469 28.72 -11.07 15.42
C LYS A 469 27.32 -10.54 15.22
N TYR A 470 26.35 -11.43 15.06
CA TYR A 470 25.01 -11.10 14.61
C TYR A 470 23.97 -11.64 15.56
N ILE A 471 22.83 -10.95 15.60
CA ILE A 471 21.66 -11.41 16.35
C ILE A 471 21.11 -12.68 15.71
N SER A 472 20.52 -13.57 16.52
CA SER A 472 19.89 -14.79 16.02
C SER A 472 18.86 -14.49 14.93
N LYS A 473 18.83 -15.32 13.88
CA LYS A 473 17.89 -15.18 12.77
C LYS A 473 16.45 -15.41 13.19
N ASN A 474 16.24 -16.18 14.27
CA ASN A 474 14.92 -16.64 14.71
C ASN A 474 14.33 -15.75 15.81
N LEU A 475 14.70 -14.48 15.86
CA LEU A 475 14.15 -13.53 16.83
C LEU A 475 12.99 -12.74 16.27
N LEU A 476 11.88 -12.77 16.99
CA LEU A 476 10.73 -11.91 16.83
C LEU A 476 10.69 -10.90 17.97
N PHE A 477 10.70 -9.63 17.62
CA PHE A 477 10.41 -8.53 18.51
C PHE A 477 8.90 -8.30 18.53
N VAL A 478 8.32 -8.18 19.73
CA VAL A 478 6.91 -7.87 19.95
C VAL A 478 6.81 -6.74 20.96
N ALA A 479 6.11 -5.68 20.60
CA ALA A 479 5.77 -4.59 21.50
C ALA A 479 4.27 -4.63 21.81
N THR A 480 3.93 -4.55 23.10
CA THR A 480 2.56 -4.53 23.58
C THR A 480 2.33 -3.30 24.45
N ILE A 481 1.09 -2.81 24.50
CA ILE A 481 0.65 -1.81 25.47
C ILE A 481 -0.25 -2.48 26.49
N ALA A 482 0.12 -2.34 27.75
CA ALA A 482 -0.69 -2.77 28.88
C ALA A 482 -1.26 -1.52 29.59
N PRO A 483 -2.58 -1.31 29.61
CA PRO A 483 -3.16 -0.24 30.40
C PRO A 483 -2.94 -0.54 31.89
N LYS A 484 -2.59 0.49 32.68
CA LYS A 484 -2.57 0.35 34.14
C LYS A 484 -4.01 0.12 34.63
N ALA A 485 -4.21 -0.91 35.42
CA ALA A 485 -5.48 -1.14 36.07
C ALA A 485 -5.77 0.04 37.06
N SER A 486 -6.46 1.07 36.58
CA SER A 486 -7.03 2.10 37.43
C SER A 486 -8.42 1.63 37.88
N GLY A 487 -8.68 1.64 39.17
CA GLY A 487 -10.00 1.28 39.74
C GLY A 487 -11.14 2.23 39.41
N GLU A 488 -10.94 3.20 38.53
CA GLU A 488 -11.94 4.15 38.04
C GLU A 488 -12.16 3.96 36.53
N PHE A 489 -13.43 3.99 36.13
CA PHE A 489 -13.88 3.93 34.73
C PHE A 489 -13.43 5.19 33.96
N GLY A 490 -12.16 5.22 33.50
CA GLY A 490 -11.63 6.30 32.70
C GLY A 490 -10.71 5.75 31.60
N LYS A 491 -10.57 6.49 30.47
CA LYS A 491 -9.55 6.17 29.48
C LYS A 491 -8.18 6.27 30.15
N PRO A 492 -7.30 5.26 30.02
CA PRO A 492 -5.95 5.33 30.60
C PRO A 492 -5.24 6.55 30.03
N THR A 493 -4.65 7.37 30.90
CA THR A 493 -3.79 8.47 30.47
C THR A 493 -2.46 7.89 29.96
N PRO A 494 -1.73 8.58 29.07
CA PRO A 494 -0.41 8.13 28.61
C PRO A 494 0.57 7.82 29.74
N GLU A 495 0.46 8.52 30.85
CA GLU A 495 1.28 8.33 32.06
C GLU A 495 0.97 7.03 32.81
N GLU A 496 -0.18 6.42 32.54
CA GLU A 496 -0.66 5.19 33.18
C GLU A 496 -0.48 3.95 32.32
N SER A 497 -0.06 4.08 31.05
CA SER A 497 0.19 2.95 30.18
C SER A 497 1.63 2.43 30.30
N TRP A 498 1.79 1.13 30.10
CA TRP A 498 3.08 0.47 30.09
C TRP A 498 3.34 -0.11 28.71
N LEU A 499 4.47 0.24 28.15
CA LEU A 499 4.99 -0.43 26.98
C LEU A 499 5.80 -1.64 27.43
N VAL A 500 5.40 -2.82 27.01
CA VAL A 500 6.11 -4.07 27.29
C VAL A 500 6.70 -4.60 25.98
N VAL A 501 7.97 -4.95 26.03
CA VAL A 501 8.73 -5.45 24.89
C VAL A 501 9.15 -6.89 25.16
N TYR A 502 8.94 -7.74 24.19
CA TYR A 502 9.33 -9.15 24.23
C TYR A 502 10.28 -9.48 23.07
N LEU A 503 11.28 -10.30 23.34
CA LEU A 503 12.05 -11.03 22.36
C LEU A 503 11.67 -12.51 22.43
N ILE A 504 11.16 -13.03 21.33
CA ILE A 504 10.62 -14.38 21.23
C ILE A 504 11.45 -15.17 20.21
N ASP A 505 11.83 -16.39 20.55
CA ASP A 505 12.38 -17.35 19.60
C ASP A 505 11.25 -17.91 18.74
N THR A 506 11.30 -17.68 17.43
CA THR A 506 10.23 -18.06 16.49
C THR A 506 10.11 -19.55 16.25
N VAL A 507 11.13 -20.34 16.59
CA VAL A 507 11.10 -21.81 16.44
C VAL A 507 10.48 -22.48 17.66
N THR A 508 10.86 -22.04 18.86
CA THR A 508 10.46 -22.68 20.11
C THR A 508 9.33 -21.96 20.86
N GLY A 509 9.00 -20.72 20.47
CA GLY A 509 8.06 -19.86 21.20
C GLY A 509 8.58 -19.36 22.54
N ARG A 510 9.86 -19.60 22.86
CA ARG A 510 10.42 -19.19 24.15
C ARG A 510 10.61 -17.68 24.19
N ILE A 511 10.11 -17.05 25.25
CA ILE A 511 10.40 -15.64 25.54
C ILE A 511 11.82 -15.58 26.11
N LEU A 512 12.74 -15.00 25.34
CA LEU A 512 14.15 -14.85 25.71
C LEU A 512 14.39 -13.63 26.58
N HIS A 513 13.65 -12.57 26.33
CA HIS A 513 13.79 -11.32 27.07
C HIS A 513 12.45 -10.59 27.17
N ARG A 514 12.23 -9.92 28.29
CA ARG A 514 11.07 -9.05 28.54
C ARG A 514 11.52 -7.76 29.22
N MET A 515 11.09 -6.62 28.71
CA MET A 515 11.39 -5.31 29.29
C MET A 515 10.10 -4.48 29.36
N THR A 516 9.97 -3.68 30.42
CA THR A 516 8.81 -2.82 30.65
C THR A 516 9.24 -1.37 30.72
N HIS A 517 8.56 -0.51 29.97
CA HIS A 517 8.74 0.94 30.02
C HIS A 517 7.45 1.60 30.55
N HIS A 518 7.57 2.33 31.62
CA HIS A 518 6.46 3.04 32.25
C HIS A 518 6.19 4.37 31.55
N GLY A 519 4.93 4.78 31.49
CA GLY A 519 4.53 6.07 30.93
C GLY A 519 4.77 6.21 29.42
N SER A 520 4.89 5.10 28.70
CA SER A 520 5.12 5.08 27.25
C SER A 520 3.89 4.59 26.52
N GLN A 521 3.47 5.36 25.51
CA GLN A 521 2.36 5.02 24.62
C GLN A 521 2.80 5.19 23.17
N GLY A 522 2.46 4.24 22.29
CA GLY A 522 2.86 4.29 20.89
C GLY A 522 2.51 5.58 20.14
N PRO A 523 2.87 5.71 18.85
CA PRO A 523 3.28 4.58 17.98
C PRO A 523 4.70 4.07 18.28
N VAL A 524 4.88 2.76 18.18
CA VAL A 524 6.19 2.12 18.33
C VAL A 524 6.68 1.69 16.96
N HIS A 525 7.87 2.14 16.61
CA HIS A 525 8.59 1.71 15.42
C HIS A 525 9.78 0.86 15.83
N ALA A 526 9.85 -0.35 15.32
CA ALA A 526 10.95 -1.25 15.56
C ALA A 526 11.61 -1.65 14.24
N VAL A 527 12.94 -1.61 14.23
CA VAL A 527 13.76 -2.05 13.10
C VAL A 527 14.69 -3.13 13.59
N SER A 528 14.62 -4.30 12.97
CA SER A 528 15.51 -5.41 13.23
C SER A 528 16.42 -5.63 12.03
N SER A 529 17.73 -5.68 12.29
CA SER A 529 18.75 -6.07 11.31
C SER A 529 19.61 -7.20 11.86
N ALA A 530 20.54 -7.72 11.07
CA ALA A 530 21.47 -8.74 11.52
C ALA A 530 22.33 -8.29 12.71
N LEU A 531 22.59 -6.98 12.86
CA LEU A 531 23.52 -6.43 13.85
C LEU A 531 22.83 -5.88 15.10
N TYR A 532 21.61 -5.33 14.95
CA TYR A 532 20.94 -4.64 16.05
C TYR A 532 19.41 -4.68 15.89
N LEU A 533 18.76 -4.46 17.00
CA LEU A 533 17.32 -4.15 17.10
C LEU A 533 17.20 -2.75 17.68
N ALA A 534 16.58 -1.84 16.94
CA ALA A 534 16.32 -0.48 17.40
C ALA A 534 14.80 -0.27 17.56
N ILE A 535 14.45 0.45 18.63
CA ILE A 535 13.08 0.80 18.98
C ILE A 535 13.02 2.32 19.06
N PHE A 536 12.00 2.90 18.42
CA PHE A 536 11.77 4.33 18.37
C PHE A 536 10.35 4.67 18.85
#